data_0fcd33a40edf9c1bd57e8d05232d0a09
#
_entry.id   0fcd33a40edf9c1bd57e8d05232d0a09
#
_cell.length_a   1.000
_cell.length_b   1.000
_cell.length_c   1.000
_cell.angle_alpha   90.00
_cell.angle_beta   90.00
_cell.angle_gamma   90.00
#
_symmetry.space_group_name_H-M   'P 1'
#
loop_
_entity.id
_entity.type
_entity.pdbx_description
1 polymer ?
#
loop_
_entity_poly.entity_id
_entity_poly.type
_entity_poly.pdbx_seq_one_letter_code
_entity_poly.pdbx_strand_id
1 'polypeptide(L)'
;FQAAGIKVFCVVPSPRLAKKMEDNGADGVVVEGWESPWYLGKNTTFSLVSQSRSKIKEIPLVAAGGIYDGKTAGAAFLLGADGIQMGTRFLASKEAKIPEDYKKKILFSQPDDLEVILSFTGYPIRVIKNEFSQEMEKLEKEGAFPEEIKPEKIAGNLDFENLEKIPLLAGLSVGGINEIKSCKEIIEEVYLGAIKEIEELYKKIKEN
;
A
#
# COMPACT_ATOMS: atom_id res chain seq x y z
N PHE A 1 0.87 -18.47 16.09
CA PHE A 1 0.17 -18.77 14.84
C PHE A 1 0.81 -19.99 14.16
N GLN A 2 2.11 -19.99 13.90
CA GLN A 2 2.80 -21.12 13.20
C GLN A 2 2.65 -22.46 13.93
N ALA A 3 2.68 -22.48 15.26
CA ALA A 3 2.42 -23.69 16.05
C ALA A 3 1.01 -24.29 15.81
N ALA A 4 0.07 -23.49 15.33
CA ALA A 4 -1.26 -23.91 14.91
C ALA A 4 -1.38 -24.18 13.39
N GLY A 5 -0.25 -24.25 12.66
CA GLY A 5 -0.22 -24.47 11.22
C GLY A 5 -0.59 -23.26 10.35
N ILE A 6 -0.70 -22.06 10.96
CA ILE A 6 -1.04 -20.82 10.24
C ILE A 6 0.22 -20.18 9.68
N LYS A 7 0.22 -19.91 8.38
CA LYS A 7 1.33 -19.21 7.71
C LYS A 7 1.38 -17.73 8.11
N VAL A 8 2.58 -17.24 8.40
CA VAL A 8 2.83 -15.88 8.87
C VAL A 8 3.65 -15.10 7.85
N PHE A 9 3.04 -14.08 7.28
CA PHE A 9 3.69 -13.08 6.42
C PHE A 9 3.86 -11.77 7.20
N CYS A 10 5.10 -11.28 7.26
CA CYS A 10 5.42 -10.05 7.99
C CYS A 10 5.51 -8.86 7.03
N VAL A 11 4.73 -7.80 7.29
CA VAL A 11 4.84 -6.53 6.54
C VAL A 11 5.99 -5.71 7.11
N VAL A 12 6.91 -5.28 6.24
CA VAL A 12 8.13 -4.59 6.65
C VAL A 12 8.53 -3.47 5.69
N PRO A 13 9.01 -2.31 6.19
CA PRO A 13 9.39 -1.16 5.37
C PRO A 13 10.89 -1.10 5.02
N SER A 14 11.67 -2.14 5.29
CA SER A 14 13.10 -2.10 5.02
C SER A 14 13.72 -3.48 4.71
N PRO A 15 14.79 -3.54 3.87
CA PRO A 15 15.48 -4.79 3.56
C PRO A 15 16.12 -5.46 4.78
N ARG A 16 16.50 -4.67 5.80
CA ARG A 16 17.06 -5.20 7.04
C ARG A 16 16.00 -5.93 7.86
N LEU A 17 14.79 -5.36 7.94
CA LEU A 17 13.68 -6.00 8.65
C LEU A 17 13.20 -7.23 7.88
N ALA A 18 13.15 -7.18 6.55
CA ALA A 18 12.81 -8.33 5.74
C ALA A 18 13.73 -9.53 6.04
N LYS A 19 15.05 -9.32 6.02
CA LYS A 19 16.02 -10.37 6.39
C LYS A 19 15.85 -10.85 7.83
N LYS A 20 15.60 -9.93 8.77
CA LYS A 20 15.34 -10.30 10.17
C LYS A 20 14.11 -11.19 10.32
N MET A 21 13.04 -10.97 9.52
CA MET A 21 11.84 -11.82 9.57
C MET A 21 12.14 -13.21 9.00
N GLU A 22 12.88 -13.33 7.91
CA GLU A 22 13.35 -14.62 7.39
C GLU A 22 14.18 -15.37 8.44
N ASP A 23 15.17 -14.71 9.06
CA ASP A 23 16.01 -15.31 10.10
C ASP A 23 15.24 -15.75 11.34
N ASN A 24 14.09 -15.14 11.62
CA ASN A 24 13.19 -15.52 12.71
C ASN A 24 12.10 -16.51 12.28
N GLY A 25 12.19 -17.08 11.07
CA GLY A 25 11.33 -18.15 10.61
C GLY A 25 9.94 -17.71 10.12
N ALA A 26 9.78 -16.47 9.65
CA ALA A 26 8.56 -16.07 8.96
C ALA A 26 8.35 -16.91 7.70
N ASP A 27 7.10 -17.21 7.34
CA ASP A 27 6.75 -17.98 6.14
C ASP A 27 6.82 -17.13 4.85
N GLY A 28 6.86 -15.82 4.99
CA GLY A 28 7.03 -14.85 3.90
C GLY A 28 7.14 -13.43 4.41
N VAL A 29 7.49 -12.52 3.54
CA VAL A 29 7.51 -11.08 3.85
C VAL A 29 6.77 -10.28 2.80
N VAL A 30 6.09 -9.24 3.25
CA VAL A 30 5.54 -8.18 2.40
C VAL A 30 6.40 -6.95 2.60
N VAL A 31 7.12 -6.54 1.56
CA VAL A 31 7.92 -5.31 1.60
C VAL A 31 7.07 -4.15 1.13
N GLU A 32 6.76 -3.24 2.04
CA GLU A 32 5.84 -2.14 1.81
C GLU A 32 6.59 -0.82 1.66
N GLY A 33 6.52 -0.24 0.45
CA GLY A 33 7.23 0.98 0.09
C GLY A 33 6.52 2.26 0.53
N TRP A 34 7.25 3.39 0.40
CA TRP A 34 6.79 4.74 0.72
C TRP A 34 5.48 5.13 0.02
N GLU A 35 5.16 4.50 -1.10
CA GLU A 35 3.97 4.76 -1.90
C GLU A 35 2.68 4.25 -1.25
N SER A 36 2.78 3.44 -0.21
CA SER A 36 1.62 2.92 0.53
C SER A 36 0.98 3.99 1.44
N PRO A 37 -0.22 3.73 1.98
CA PRO A 37 -0.84 4.64 2.94
C PRO A 37 -0.47 4.37 4.39
N TRP A 38 0.09 3.20 4.72
CA TRP A 38 0.26 2.74 6.09
C TRP A 38 1.69 2.33 6.38
N TYR A 39 2.16 2.55 7.62
CA TYR A 39 3.53 2.24 8.06
C TYR A 39 4.63 2.76 7.14
N LEU A 40 4.53 4.03 6.77
CA LEU A 40 5.43 4.64 5.81
C LEU A 40 6.90 4.55 6.24
N GLY A 41 7.63 3.66 5.55
CA GLY A 41 9.08 3.60 5.63
C GLY A 41 9.73 4.71 4.80
N LYS A 42 11.06 4.70 4.70
CA LYS A 42 11.82 5.69 3.91
C LYS A 42 12.18 5.20 2.50
N ASN A 43 11.89 3.93 2.20
CA ASN A 43 12.26 3.30 0.94
C ASN A 43 11.08 3.31 -0.02
N THR A 44 11.30 3.71 -1.27
CA THR A 44 10.32 3.51 -2.34
C THR A 44 10.20 2.03 -2.68
N THR A 45 9.06 1.61 -3.18
CA THR A 45 8.79 0.22 -3.55
C THR A 45 9.84 -0.30 -4.54
N PHE A 46 10.23 0.51 -5.52
CA PHE A 46 11.24 0.17 -6.52
C PHE A 46 12.57 -0.29 -5.90
N SER A 47 13.15 0.52 -5.01
CA SER A 47 14.42 0.20 -4.36
C SER A 47 14.27 -0.88 -3.28
N LEU A 48 13.14 -0.86 -2.56
CA LEU A 48 12.88 -1.77 -1.46
C LEU A 48 12.77 -3.23 -1.91
N VAL A 49 12.02 -3.50 -2.99
CA VAL A 49 11.85 -4.84 -3.56
C VAL A 49 13.20 -5.41 -3.99
N SER A 50 13.93 -4.69 -4.85
CA SER A 50 15.24 -5.13 -5.37
C SER A 50 16.27 -5.39 -4.26
N GLN A 51 16.39 -4.47 -3.30
CA GLN A 51 17.33 -4.62 -2.19
C GLN A 51 16.92 -5.74 -1.23
N SER A 52 15.62 -5.95 -1.01
CA SER A 52 15.13 -7.04 -0.17
C SER A 52 15.37 -8.38 -0.84
N ARG A 53 15.10 -8.52 -2.14
CA ARG A 53 15.35 -9.75 -2.89
C ARG A 53 16.82 -10.17 -2.84
N SER A 54 17.74 -9.22 -2.84
CA SER A 54 19.17 -9.54 -2.72
C SER A 54 19.54 -10.21 -1.38
N LYS A 55 18.76 -9.96 -0.32
CA LYS A 55 19.00 -10.45 1.05
C LYS A 55 18.16 -11.68 1.42
N ILE A 56 16.95 -11.78 0.88
CA ILE A 56 16.05 -12.89 1.14
C ILE A 56 16.26 -13.98 0.10
N LYS A 57 16.34 -15.23 0.53
CA LYS A 57 16.63 -16.37 -0.35
C LYS A 57 15.60 -17.48 -0.26
N GLU A 58 15.07 -17.73 0.93
CA GLU A 58 14.35 -18.96 1.26
C GLU A 58 12.82 -18.77 1.28
N ILE A 59 12.35 -17.54 1.58
CA ILE A 59 10.93 -17.28 1.72
C ILE A 59 10.37 -16.37 0.62
N PRO A 60 9.06 -16.47 0.32
CA PRO A 60 8.41 -15.58 -0.62
C PRO A 60 8.52 -14.11 -0.22
N LEU A 61 8.78 -13.26 -1.22
CA LEU A 61 8.80 -11.81 -1.11
C LEU A 61 7.62 -11.23 -1.89
N VAL A 62 6.73 -10.54 -1.20
CA VAL A 62 5.58 -9.84 -1.77
C VAL A 62 5.86 -8.34 -1.81
N ALA A 63 5.65 -7.70 -2.95
CA ALA A 63 5.78 -6.26 -3.11
C ALA A 63 4.47 -5.54 -2.81
N ALA A 64 4.53 -4.44 -2.04
CA ALA A 64 3.38 -3.59 -1.73
C ALA A 64 3.74 -2.10 -1.82
N GLY A 65 2.75 -1.27 -2.14
CA GLY A 65 2.90 0.17 -2.31
C GLY A 65 3.02 0.59 -3.78
N GLY A 66 2.13 1.46 -4.23
CA GLY A 66 2.15 2.01 -5.60
C GLY A 66 1.73 1.05 -6.72
N ILE A 67 1.31 -0.17 -6.40
CA ILE A 67 0.92 -1.18 -7.40
C ILE A 67 -0.59 -1.12 -7.61
N TYR A 68 -1.05 -1.00 -8.89
CA TYR A 68 -2.46 -0.87 -9.22
C TYR A 68 -2.84 -1.44 -10.60
N ASP A 69 -1.86 -1.72 -11.47
CA ASP A 69 -2.06 -2.21 -12.84
C ASP A 69 -1.01 -3.25 -13.24
N GLY A 70 -1.11 -3.75 -14.48
CA GLY A 70 -0.17 -4.72 -15.03
C GLY A 70 1.25 -4.19 -15.17
N LYS A 71 1.45 -2.91 -15.46
CA LYS A 71 2.79 -2.31 -15.60
C LYS A 71 3.52 -2.27 -14.27
N THR A 72 2.85 -1.76 -13.24
CA THR A 72 3.42 -1.67 -11.89
C THR A 72 3.64 -3.05 -11.27
N ALA A 73 2.76 -4.01 -11.55
CA ALA A 73 2.93 -5.41 -11.16
C ALA A 73 4.09 -6.08 -11.90
N GLY A 74 4.17 -5.92 -13.22
CA GLY A 74 5.28 -6.44 -14.04
C GLY A 74 6.63 -5.91 -13.58
N ALA A 75 6.72 -4.61 -13.26
CA ALA A 75 7.92 -4.01 -12.69
C ALA A 75 8.30 -4.64 -11.35
N ALA A 76 7.34 -4.88 -10.45
CA ALA A 76 7.59 -5.54 -9.17
C ALA A 76 8.14 -6.97 -9.35
N PHE A 77 7.60 -7.75 -10.29
CA PHE A 77 8.11 -9.08 -10.61
C PHE A 77 9.52 -9.04 -11.20
N LEU A 78 9.82 -8.10 -12.10
CA LEU A 78 11.17 -7.89 -12.64
C LEU A 78 12.19 -7.49 -11.56
N LEU A 79 11.76 -6.79 -10.51
CA LEU A 79 12.60 -6.48 -9.36
C LEU A 79 12.80 -7.66 -8.40
N GLY A 80 12.13 -8.79 -8.63
CA GLY A 80 12.30 -10.04 -7.90
C GLY A 80 11.23 -10.33 -6.85
N ALA A 81 10.07 -9.70 -6.93
CA ALA A 81 8.92 -10.09 -6.12
C ALA A 81 8.34 -11.44 -6.61
N ASP A 82 7.90 -12.28 -5.68
CA ASP A 82 7.18 -13.53 -5.95
C ASP A 82 5.65 -13.29 -5.99
N GLY A 83 5.20 -12.16 -5.46
CA GLY A 83 3.80 -11.76 -5.42
C GLY A 83 3.65 -10.26 -5.22
N ILE A 84 2.40 -9.79 -5.30
CA ILE A 84 2.05 -8.39 -5.08
C ILE A 84 0.90 -8.26 -4.08
N GLN A 85 0.89 -7.15 -3.34
CA GLN A 85 -0.21 -6.74 -2.47
C GLN A 85 -0.70 -5.35 -2.89
N MET A 86 -2.00 -5.20 -3.05
CA MET A 86 -2.64 -3.94 -3.40
C MET A 86 -3.67 -3.58 -2.32
N GLY A 87 -3.62 -2.35 -1.80
CA GLY A 87 -4.63 -1.83 -0.86
C GLY A 87 -5.60 -0.89 -1.58
N THR A 88 -5.12 0.29 -1.95
CA THR A 88 -5.93 1.37 -2.53
C THR A 88 -6.71 0.94 -3.78
N ARG A 89 -6.11 0.10 -4.65
CA ARG A 89 -6.81 -0.45 -5.81
C ARG A 89 -8.06 -1.24 -5.43
N PHE A 90 -7.98 -2.03 -4.34
CA PHE A 90 -9.13 -2.81 -3.86
C PHE A 90 -10.14 -1.98 -3.05
N LEU A 91 -9.73 -0.84 -2.47
CA LEU A 91 -10.71 0.11 -1.92
C LEU A 91 -11.64 0.64 -3.02
N ALA A 92 -11.14 0.82 -4.25
CA ALA A 92 -11.93 1.17 -5.43
C ALA A 92 -12.52 -0.08 -6.13
N SER A 93 -12.96 -1.09 -5.38
CA SER A 93 -13.66 -2.26 -5.92
C SER A 93 -15.16 -2.25 -5.58
N LYS A 94 -15.93 -3.02 -6.35
CA LYS A 94 -17.37 -3.22 -6.11
C LYS A 94 -17.63 -3.86 -4.75
N GLU A 95 -16.74 -4.76 -4.32
CA GLU A 95 -16.87 -5.55 -3.09
C GLU A 95 -16.38 -4.83 -1.83
N ALA A 96 -15.61 -3.75 -1.97
CA ALA A 96 -15.15 -2.97 -0.81
C ALA A 96 -16.33 -2.36 -0.06
N LYS A 97 -16.43 -2.71 1.23
CA LYS A 97 -17.50 -2.22 2.12
C LYS A 97 -17.15 -0.86 2.72
N ILE A 98 -16.92 0.12 1.85
CA ILE A 98 -16.74 1.53 2.21
C ILE A 98 -17.76 2.38 1.44
N PRO A 99 -18.07 3.61 1.90
CA PRO A 99 -18.99 4.49 1.20
C PRO A 99 -18.61 4.75 -0.25
N GLU A 100 -19.61 4.87 -1.12
CA GLU A 100 -19.37 5.17 -2.54
C GLU A 100 -18.64 6.51 -2.73
N ASP A 101 -18.90 7.49 -1.86
CA ASP A 101 -18.21 8.78 -1.93
C ASP A 101 -16.73 8.68 -1.56
N TYR A 102 -16.34 7.73 -0.69
CA TYR A 102 -14.92 7.44 -0.48
C TYR A 102 -14.28 6.82 -1.73
N LYS A 103 -14.96 5.88 -2.39
CA LYS A 103 -14.48 5.32 -3.66
C LYS A 103 -14.33 6.42 -4.72
N LYS A 104 -15.29 7.32 -4.84
CA LYS A 104 -15.20 8.49 -5.74
C LYS A 104 -14.01 9.38 -5.38
N LYS A 105 -13.78 9.70 -4.10
CA LYS A 105 -12.59 10.46 -3.68
C LYS A 105 -11.31 9.78 -4.16
N ILE A 106 -11.18 8.46 -4.06
CA ILE A 106 -10.02 7.72 -4.60
C ILE A 106 -9.89 7.92 -6.12
N LEU A 107 -11.00 7.81 -6.89
CA LEU A 107 -10.96 7.94 -8.35
C LEU A 107 -10.60 9.34 -8.84
N PHE A 108 -10.97 10.38 -8.09
CA PHE A 108 -10.75 11.77 -8.49
C PHE A 108 -9.47 12.37 -7.88
N SER A 109 -8.83 11.70 -6.93
CA SER A 109 -7.58 12.16 -6.32
C SER A 109 -6.38 11.91 -7.22
N GLN A 110 -5.47 12.87 -7.19
CA GLN A 110 -4.13 12.74 -7.74
C GLN A 110 -3.11 12.56 -6.58
N PRO A 111 -1.88 12.13 -6.83
CA PRO A 111 -0.86 12.02 -5.80
C PRO A 111 -0.64 13.32 -5.00
N ASP A 112 -0.83 14.48 -5.62
CA ASP A 112 -0.69 15.80 -4.98
C ASP A 112 -1.86 16.15 -4.04
N ASP A 113 -2.98 15.43 -4.13
CA ASP A 113 -4.12 15.56 -3.22
C ASP A 113 -3.95 14.73 -1.94
N LEU A 114 -2.82 14.03 -1.82
CA LEU A 114 -2.50 13.25 -0.65
C LEU A 114 -1.52 13.99 0.24
N GLU A 115 -1.58 13.74 1.53
CA GLU A 115 -0.61 14.23 2.49
C GLU A 115 -0.23 13.13 3.50
N VAL A 116 0.92 13.31 4.12
CA VAL A 116 1.40 12.43 5.18
C VAL A 116 1.23 13.15 6.49
N ILE A 117 0.49 12.57 7.40
CA ILE A 117 0.31 13.04 8.77
C ILE A 117 0.92 12.05 9.75
N LEU A 118 1.43 12.55 10.87
CA LEU A 118 1.77 11.68 11.99
C LEU A 118 0.46 11.18 12.57
N SER A 119 0.21 9.90 12.40
CA SER A 119 -1.01 9.35 12.92
C SER A 119 -1.01 9.40 14.46
N PHE A 120 -2.19 9.43 15.01
CA PHE A 120 -2.47 9.17 16.43
C PHE A 120 -1.82 7.86 16.96
N THR A 121 -1.28 7.03 16.07
CA THR A 121 -0.50 5.82 16.43
C THR A 121 0.99 6.09 16.60
N GLY A 122 1.46 7.33 16.36
CA GLY A 122 2.87 7.69 16.35
C GLY A 122 3.64 7.26 15.10
N TYR A 123 2.94 6.69 14.11
CA TYR A 123 3.51 6.31 12.82
C TYR A 123 2.93 7.17 11.71
N PRO A 124 3.73 7.59 10.72
CA PRO A 124 3.23 8.37 9.60
C PRO A 124 2.26 7.53 8.75
N ILE A 125 1.14 8.14 8.37
CA ILE A 125 0.16 7.59 7.44
C ILE A 125 -0.10 8.57 6.30
N ARG A 126 -0.52 8.04 5.15
CA ARG A 126 -0.91 8.85 4.00
C ARG A 126 -2.42 8.82 3.84
N VAL A 127 -2.98 10.01 3.67
CA VAL A 127 -4.42 10.23 3.54
C VAL A 127 -4.74 11.16 2.38
N ILE A 128 -5.96 11.07 1.85
CA ILE A 128 -6.52 12.10 0.99
C ILE A 128 -6.81 13.32 1.85
N LYS A 129 -6.40 14.50 1.41
CA LYS A 129 -6.60 15.78 2.10
C LYS A 129 -8.09 16.01 2.38
N ASN A 130 -8.41 16.33 3.63
CA ASN A 130 -9.75 16.69 4.10
C ASN A 130 -9.65 17.52 5.39
N GLU A 131 -10.78 17.89 6.00
CA GLU A 131 -10.77 18.67 7.25
C GLU A 131 -10.03 17.95 8.38
N PHE A 132 -10.17 16.63 8.49
CA PHE A 132 -9.45 15.82 9.49
C PHE A 132 -7.94 15.95 9.33
N SER A 133 -7.42 15.77 8.13
CA SER A 133 -5.98 15.78 7.90
C SER A 133 -5.38 17.18 8.12
N GLN A 134 -6.12 18.24 7.76
CA GLN A 134 -5.72 19.63 8.02
C GLN A 134 -5.69 19.95 9.54
N GLU A 135 -6.65 19.42 10.31
CA GLU A 135 -6.65 19.55 11.76
C GLU A 135 -5.44 18.82 12.37
N MET A 136 -5.13 17.62 11.90
CA MET A 136 -3.96 16.88 12.35
C MET A 136 -2.66 17.61 12.05
N GLU A 137 -2.50 18.13 10.83
CA GLU A 137 -1.32 18.92 10.44
C GLU A 137 -1.14 20.15 11.34
N LYS A 138 -2.24 20.82 11.68
CA LYS A 138 -2.21 21.97 12.61
C LYS A 138 -1.74 21.57 14.00
N LEU A 139 -2.30 20.52 14.57
CA LEU A 139 -1.90 19.99 15.89
C LEU A 139 -0.44 19.59 15.92
N GLU A 140 0.06 18.95 14.86
CA GLU A 140 1.47 18.59 14.72
C GLU A 140 2.39 19.83 14.73
N LYS A 141 2.02 20.89 14.02
CA LYS A 141 2.78 22.16 13.98
C LYS A 141 2.78 22.88 15.34
N GLU A 142 1.72 22.73 16.12
CA GLU A 142 1.60 23.29 17.46
C GLU A 142 2.35 22.45 18.52
N GLY A 143 2.93 21.31 18.14
CA GLY A 143 3.62 20.39 19.04
C GLY A 143 2.66 19.63 19.97
N ALA A 144 1.36 19.66 19.67
CA ALA A 144 0.35 18.89 20.37
C ALA A 144 0.51 17.40 19.99
N PHE A 145 1.03 16.61 20.90
CA PHE A 145 1.05 15.16 20.74
C PHE A 145 -0.35 14.59 21.02
N PRO A 146 -0.79 13.62 20.23
CA PRO A 146 -2.18 13.14 20.27
C PRO A 146 -2.50 12.20 21.43
N GLU A 147 -2.04 12.45 22.65
CA GLU A 147 -2.57 11.73 23.83
C GLU A 147 -4.10 11.91 23.97
N GLU A 148 -4.63 13.00 23.39
CA GLU A 148 -6.08 13.25 23.32
C GLU A 148 -6.78 12.55 22.15
N ILE A 149 -6.03 12.16 21.10
CA ILE A 149 -6.54 11.43 19.94
C ILE A 149 -6.24 9.95 20.14
N LYS A 150 -7.03 9.31 20.99
CA LYS A 150 -6.86 7.87 21.26
C LYS A 150 -7.11 7.07 19.97
N PRO A 151 -6.19 6.11 19.63
CA PRO A 151 -6.35 5.23 18.48
C PRO A 151 -7.72 4.54 18.41
N GLU A 152 -8.27 4.22 19.58
CA GLU A 152 -9.58 3.59 19.74
C GLU A 152 -10.75 4.49 19.27
N LYS A 153 -10.60 5.82 19.35
CA LYS A 153 -11.63 6.75 18.84
C LYS A 153 -11.68 6.82 17.32
N ILE A 154 -10.58 6.53 16.66
CA ILE A 154 -10.50 6.63 15.19
C ILE A 154 -10.63 5.25 14.54
N ALA A 155 -9.99 4.20 15.09
CA ALA A 155 -10.09 2.86 14.54
C ALA A 155 -11.40 2.13 14.93
N GLY A 156 -12.01 2.50 16.05
CA GLY A 156 -13.21 1.86 16.55
C GLY A 156 -14.54 2.49 16.13
N ASN A 157 -14.53 3.76 15.71
CA ASN A 157 -15.73 4.52 15.37
C ASN A 157 -15.46 5.44 14.17
N LEU A 158 -15.05 4.86 13.03
CA LEU A 158 -15.01 5.61 11.79
C LEU A 158 -16.46 5.97 11.41
N ASP A 159 -16.81 7.22 11.60
CA ASP A 159 -18.09 7.74 11.15
C ASP A 159 -18.03 7.96 9.64
N PHE A 160 -18.36 6.92 8.90
CA PHE A 160 -18.43 6.98 7.44
C PHE A 160 -19.56 7.86 6.90
N GLU A 161 -20.42 8.42 7.75
CA GLU A 161 -21.43 9.42 7.35
C GLU A 161 -20.77 10.79 7.10
N ASN A 162 -19.61 11.06 7.74
CA ASN A 162 -18.86 12.30 7.53
C ASN A 162 -17.39 12.04 7.17
N LEU A 163 -17.13 11.88 5.87
CA LEU A 163 -15.80 11.61 5.33
C LEU A 163 -14.79 12.75 5.56
N GLU A 164 -15.24 13.96 5.88
CA GLU A 164 -14.35 15.09 6.18
C GLU A 164 -13.73 14.97 7.59
N LYS A 165 -14.31 14.16 8.47
CA LYS A 165 -13.90 14.02 9.88
C LYS A 165 -13.14 12.73 10.19
N ILE A 166 -12.80 11.96 9.17
CA ILE A 166 -12.07 10.69 9.32
C ILE A 166 -10.84 10.61 8.41
N PRO A 167 -9.80 9.84 8.76
CA PRO A 167 -8.66 9.62 7.88
C PRO A 167 -9.06 8.78 6.66
N LEU A 168 -8.92 9.36 5.48
CA LEU A 168 -9.17 8.66 4.22
C LEU A 168 -7.86 8.09 3.68
N LEU A 169 -7.50 6.91 4.14
CA LEU A 169 -6.25 6.23 3.78
C LEU A 169 -6.19 5.93 2.28
N ALA A 170 -5.17 6.43 1.60
CA ALA A 170 -4.91 6.11 0.21
C ALA A 170 -3.40 6.22 -0.10
N GLY A 171 -2.89 5.29 -0.91
CA GLY A 171 -1.53 5.33 -1.41
C GLY A 171 -1.41 6.12 -2.72
N LEU A 172 -0.17 6.36 -3.17
CA LEU A 172 0.12 7.12 -4.40
C LEU A 172 -0.46 6.47 -5.68
N SER A 173 -0.91 5.22 -5.59
CA SER A 173 -1.61 4.53 -6.69
C SER A 173 -2.94 5.18 -7.08
N VAL A 174 -3.49 6.13 -6.31
CA VAL A 174 -4.72 6.87 -6.69
C VAL A 174 -4.62 7.47 -8.08
N GLY A 175 -3.46 8.04 -8.45
CA GLY A 175 -3.26 8.65 -9.77
C GLY A 175 -3.41 7.72 -10.97
N GLY A 176 -3.46 6.41 -10.74
CA GLY A 176 -3.67 5.40 -11.80
C GLY A 176 -4.99 4.65 -11.68
N ILE A 177 -5.81 4.92 -10.66
CA ILE A 177 -7.09 4.27 -10.42
C ILE A 177 -8.21 5.19 -10.90
N ASN A 178 -8.85 4.85 -12.01
CA ASN A 178 -9.85 5.70 -12.68
C ASN A 178 -11.23 5.03 -12.83
N GLU A 179 -11.42 3.82 -12.32
CA GLU A 179 -12.67 3.08 -12.42
C GLU A 179 -12.86 2.10 -11.26
N ILE A 180 -14.13 1.83 -10.92
CA ILE A 180 -14.53 0.81 -9.95
C ILE A 180 -14.80 -0.50 -10.71
N LYS A 181 -14.05 -1.54 -10.37
CA LYS A 181 -14.20 -2.91 -10.92
C LYS A 181 -14.46 -3.92 -9.81
N SER A 182 -14.88 -5.12 -10.18
CA SER A 182 -14.90 -6.22 -9.22
C SER A 182 -13.47 -6.66 -8.86
N CYS A 183 -13.31 -7.25 -7.68
CA CYS A 183 -12.01 -7.82 -7.28
C CYS A 183 -11.49 -8.83 -8.30
N LYS A 184 -12.39 -9.62 -8.92
CA LYS A 184 -12.03 -10.57 -9.97
C LYS A 184 -11.44 -9.87 -11.18
N GLU A 185 -12.13 -8.83 -11.71
CA GLU A 185 -11.65 -8.05 -12.86
C GLU A 185 -10.29 -7.41 -12.56
N ILE A 186 -10.11 -6.85 -11.37
CA ILE A 186 -8.85 -6.25 -10.94
C ILE A 186 -7.71 -7.28 -10.94
N ILE A 187 -7.93 -8.45 -10.35
CA ILE A 187 -6.92 -9.51 -10.27
C ILE A 187 -6.54 -10.00 -11.67
N GLU A 188 -7.52 -10.27 -12.51
CA GLU A 188 -7.30 -10.76 -13.89
C GLU A 188 -6.54 -9.73 -14.72
N GLU A 189 -6.95 -8.46 -14.69
CA GLU A 189 -6.28 -7.38 -15.43
C GLU A 189 -4.84 -7.16 -14.97
N VAL A 190 -4.61 -7.11 -13.67
CA VAL A 190 -3.27 -6.89 -13.14
C VAL A 190 -2.35 -8.06 -13.46
N TYR A 191 -2.84 -9.30 -13.30
CA TYR A 191 -2.05 -10.50 -13.57
C TYR A 191 -1.74 -10.66 -15.05
N LEU A 192 -2.77 -10.62 -15.91
CA LEU A 192 -2.59 -10.77 -17.37
C LEU A 192 -1.84 -9.58 -17.96
N GLY A 193 -2.09 -8.38 -17.44
CA GLY A 193 -1.36 -7.18 -17.82
C GLY A 193 0.13 -7.29 -17.49
N ALA A 194 0.50 -7.80 -16.31
CA ALA A 194 1.90 -8.00 -15.95
C ALA A 194 2.62 -8.96 -16.90
N ILE A 195 1.99 -10.08 -17.24
CA ILE A 195 2.53 -11.03 -18.23
C ILE A 195 2.76 -10.33 -19.57
N LYS A 196 1.74 -9.63 -20.07
CA LYS A 196 1.81 -8.91 -21.35
C LYS A 196 2.94 -7.89 -21.38
N GLU A 197 3.08 -7.06 -20.36
CA GLU A 197 4.12 -6.02 -20.30
C GLU A 197 5.53 -6.63 -20.27
N ILE A 198 5.72 -7.76 -19.57
CA ILE A 198 7.00 -8.48 -19.54
C ILE A 198 7.31 -9.09 -20.91
N GLU A 199 6.35 -9.70 -21.59
CA GLU A 199 6.53 -10.27 -22.92
C GLU A 199 6.83 -9.19 -23.97
N GLU A 200 6.15 -8.06 -23.93
CA GLU A 200 6.38 -6.93 -24.83
C GLU A 200 7.79 -6.35 -24.62
N LEU A 201 8.21 -6.18 -23.35
CA LEU A 201 9.57 -5.74 -23.03
C LEU A 201 10.62 -6.72 -23.56
N TYR A 202 10.41 -8.02 -23.36
CA TYR A 202 11.32 -9.05 -23.87
C TYR A 202 11.48 -9.02 -25.40
N LYS A 203 10.37 -8.89 -26.13
CA LYS A 203 10.40 -8.74 -27.60
C LYS A 203 11.19 -7.49 -28.01
N LYS A 204 10.88 -6.34 -27.40
CA LYS A 204 11.56 -5.06 -27.68
C LYS A 204 13.08 -5.11 -27.46
N ILE A 205 13.53 -5.82 -26.42
CA ILE A 205 14.96 -5.95 -26.14
C ILE A 205 15.65 -6.88 -27.16
N LYS A 206 14.95 -7.91 -27.64
CA LYS A 206 15.52 -8.85 -28.63
C LYS A 206 15.59 -8.30 -30.05
N GLU A 207 14.75 -7.34 -30.39
CA GLU A 207 14.69 -6.72 -31.73
C GLU A 207 15.73 -5.59 -31.90
N ASN A 208 16.38 -5.14 -30.83
CA ASN A 208 17.50 -4.19 -30.83
C ASN A 208 18.84 -4.89 -30.60
#